data_de366c591a6935f53438fb3cb3044b7c
#
_entry.id   de366c591a6935f53438fb3cb3044b7c
#
_cell.length_a   1.000
_cell.length_b   1.000
_cell.length_c   1.000
_cell.angle_alpha   90.00
_cell.angle_beta   90.00
_cell.angle_gamma   90.00
#
_symmetry.space_group_name_H-M   'P 1'
#
loop_
_entity.id
_entity.type
_entity.pdbx_description
1 polymer ?
#
loop_
_entity_poly.entity_id
_entity_poly.type
_entity_poly.pdbx_seq_one_letter_code
_entity_poly.pdbx_strand_id
1 'polypeptide(L)'
;MYKFKTAFVTFFPIIPDNMGSSTVINSRFKNWPNKKKLFQISHIKNVDTNNIKTIFIRKETPLYKIINLPKLISEMFNFLKDSKNNLIVIEGASWIFYSFIVLFSFKLLLPNSKILYLSHSVESEIRKKYSNILIFKLTKFLERWVFKYADIST
;
A
#
# COMPACT_ATOMS: atom_id res chain seq x y z
N MET A 1 -0.75 -26.11 6.34
CA MET A 1 -1.24 -24.84 5.78
C MET A 1 -0.29 -23.72 6.27
N TYR A 2 0.46 -23.08 5.38
CA TYR A 2 1.36 -22.02 5.76
C TYR A 2 0.55 -20.81 6.21
N LYS A 3 0.65 -20.47 7.50
CA LYS A 3 -0.02 -19.27 8.04
C LYS A 3 0.85 -18.06 7.80
N PHE A 4 0.52 -17.24 6.83
CA PHE A 4 1.14 -15.93 6.64
C PHE A 4 0.58 -14.91 7.63
N LYS A 5 1.45 -14.01 8.08
CA LYS A 5 1.03 -12.77 8.72
C LYS A 5 0.94 -11.71 7.63
N THR A 6 -0.24 -11.17 7.39
CA THR A 6 -0.50 -10.34 6.22
C THR A 6 -0.70 -8.88 6.59
N ALA A 7 0.13 -8.00 6.05
CA ALA A 7 -0.05 -6.55 6.12
C ALA A 7 -0.62 -6.04 4.80
N PHE A 8 -1.82 -5.48 4.84
CA PHE A 8 -2.39 -4.69 3.74
C PHE A 8 -1.96 -3.24 3.89
N VAL A 9 -1.64 -2.58 2.80
CA VAL A 9 -1.32 -1.15 2.81
C VAL A 9 -2.07 -0.40 1.73
N THR A 10 -2.66 0.73 2.12
CA THR A 10 -3.30 1.68 1.22
C THR A 10 -2.85 3.11 1.55
N PHE A 11 -2.93 4.00 0.57
CA PHE A 11 -2.54 5.40 0.72
C PHE A 11 -3.73 6.36 0.70
N PHE A 12 -4.91 5.84 0.98
CA PHE A 12 -6.18 6.57 1.11
C PHE A 12 -7.08 5.80 2.09
N PRO A 13 -8.12 6.47 2.64
CA PRO A 13 -9.05 5.81 3.55
C PRO A 13 -9.90 4.77 2.82
N ILE A 14 -10.03 3.59 3.43
CA ILE A 14 -10.96 2.56 2.95
C ILE A 14 -12.26 2.53 3.77
N ILE A 15 -12.30 3.26 4.88
CA ILE A 15 -13.48 3.43 5.72
C ILE A 15 -13.66 4.94 5.98
N PRO A 16 -14.83 5.50 5.70
CA PRO A 16 -15.98 4.88 5.03
C PRO A 16 -15.67 4.50 3.57
N ASP A 17 -16.31 3.43 3.07
CA ASP A 17 -16.08 2.92 1.72
C ASP A 17 -16.92 3.67 0.67
N ASN A 18 -16.58 4.94 0.48
CA ASN A 18 -17.30 5.86 -0.40
C ASN A 18 -16.85 5.78 -1.86
N MET A 19 -15.81 5.02 -2.15
CA MET A 19 -15.21 4.88 -3.49
C MET A 19 -15.21 3.42 -3.91
N GLY A 20 -15.37 3.15 -5.20
CA GLY A 20 -15.35 1.79 -5.72
C GLY A 20 -14.09 0.99 -5.35
N SER A 21 -12.90 1.63 -5.38
CA SER A 21 -11.66 1.00 -4.93
C SER A 21 -11.66 0.70 -3.43
N SER A 22 -12.22 1.58 -2.59
CA SER A 22 -12.34 1.34 -1.14
C SER A 22 -13.19 0.11 -0.84
N THR A 23 -14.31 -0.04 -1.55
CA THR A 23 -15.24 -1.17 -1.41
C THR A 23 -14.55 -2.49 -1.78
N VAL A 24 -13.82 -2.52 -2.90
CA VAL A 24 -13.07 -3.71 -3.35
C VAL A 24 -12.00 -4.11 -2.34
N ILE A 25 -11.21 -3.14 -1.87
CA ILE A 25 -10.14 -3.39 -0.90
C ILE A 25 -10.72 -3.87 0.44
N ASN A 26 -11.78 -3.23 0.92
CA ASN A 26 -12.45 -3.59 2.17
C ASN A 26 -13.03 -5.00 2.10
N SER A 27 -13.68 -5.38 1.01
CA SER A 27 -14.19 -6.72 0.78
C SER A 27 -13.06 -7.74 0.76
N ARG A 28 -11.98 -7.49 0.02
CA ARG A 28 -10.79 -8.35 -0.02
C ARG A 28 -10.16 -8.51 1.36
N PHE A 29 -9.97 -7.41 2.06
CA PHE A 29 -9.43 -7.42 3.42
C PHE A 29 -10.29 -8.22 4.38
N LYS A 30 -11.61 -8.00 4.40
CA LYS A 30 -12.55 -8.74 5.27
C LYS A 30 -12.48 -10.25 5.04
N ASN A 31 -12.43 -10.68 3.80
CA ASN A 31 -12.46 -12.10 3.41
C ASN A 31 -11.07 -12.77 3.41
N TRP A 32 -9.99 -12.07 3.75
CA TRP A 32 -8.65 -12.65 3.76
C TRP A 32 -8.48 -13.70 4.88
N PRO A 33 -8.00 -14.92 4.57
CA PRO A 33 -8.06 -16.06 5.49
C PRO A 33 -7.03 -16.04 6.62
N ASN A 34 -5.97 -15.24 6.50
CA ASN A 34 -4.85 -15.27 7.44
C ASN A 34 -4.95 -14.16 8.52
N LYS A 35 -4.05 -14.23 9.55
CA LYS A 35 -3.87 -13.12 10.48
C LYS A 35 -3.46 -11.88 9.71
N LYS A 36 -4.29 -10.85 9.73
CA LYS A 36 -4.18 -9.67 8.88
C LYS A 36 -4.30 -8.38 9.66
N LYS A 37 -3.63 -7.34 9.14
CA LYS A 37 -3.82 -5.97 9.58
C LYS A 37 -3.73 -5.03 8.38
N LEU A 38 -4.64 -4.06 8.33
CA LEU A 38 -4.65 -3.01 7.33
C LEU A 38 -3.94 -1.78 7.88
N PHE A 39 -3.08 -1.20 7.07
CA PHE A 39 -2.39 0.06 7.33
C PHE A 39 -2.80 1.06 6.26
N GLN A 40 -3.33 2.20 6.68
CA GLN A 40 -3.78 3.24 5.76
C GLN A 40 -3.25 4.62 6.15
N ILE A 41 -3.06 5.49 5.17
CA ILE A 41 -2.86 6.92 5.39
C ILE A 41 -4.18 7.62 5.11
N SER A 42 -4.71 8.37 6.07
CA SER A 42 -6.02 9.00 5.95
C SER A 42 -6.09 10.35 6.66
N HIS A 43 -6.87 11.26 6.14
CA HIS A 43 -7.27 12.50 6.80
C HIS A 43 -8.52 12.33 7.68
N ILE A 44 -9.13 11.16 7.65
CA ILE A 44 -10.28 10.81 8.49
C ILE A 44 -9.76 10.28 9.83
N LYS A 45 -10.21 10.89 10.93
CA LYS A 45 -9.85 10.47 12.29
C LYS A 45 -10.69 9.27 12.74
N ASN A 46 -10.17 8.55 13.73
CA ASN A 46 -10.90 7.51 14.50
C ASN A 46 -11.34 6.27 13.72
N VAL A 47 -10.52 5.82 12.80
CA VAL A 47 -10.75 4.56 12.07
C VAL A 47 -9.87 3.42 12.59
N ASP A 48 -9.15 3.63 13.69
CA ASP A 48 -8.31 2.58 14.29
C ASP A 48 -9.19 1.52 14.96
N THR A 49 -8.99 0.29 14.56
CA THR A 49 -9.54 -0.92 15.18
C THR A 49 -8.41 -1.91 15.43
N ASN A 50 -8.70 -3.05 16.08
CA ASN A 50 -7.70 -4.08 16.29
C ASN A 50 -7.00 -4.54 15.00
N ASN A 51 -7.71 -4.46 13.87
CA ASN A 51 -7.22 -4.93 12.57
C ASN A 51 -6.92 -3.79 11.58
N ILE A 52 -7.16 -2.53 11.95
CA ILE A 52 -6.91 -1.37 11.09
C ILE A 52 -6.05 -0.37 11.87
N LYS A 53 -4.96 0.07 11.25
CA LYS A 53 -4.11 1.14 11.77
C LYS A 53 -4.11 2.30 10.79
N THR A 54 -4.52 3.46 11.25
CA THR A 54 -4.56 4.68 10.46
C THR A 54 -3.40 5.60 10.82
N ILE A 55 -2.63 6.00 9.83
CA ILE A 55 -1.68 7.11 9.95
C ILE A 55 -2.44 8.37 9.55
N PHE A 56 -2.80 9.14 10.57
CA PHE A 56 -3.58 10.37 10.37
C PHE A 56 -2.72 11.47 9.75
N ILE A 57 -3.25 12.12 8.73
CA ILE A 57 -2.67 13.30 8.09
C ILE A 57 -3.68 14.46 8.10
N ARG A 58 -3.20 15.69 8.30
CA ARG A 58 -4.09 16.87 8.37
C ARG A 58 -4.73 17.23 7.03
N LYS A 59 -4.02 17.01 5.93
CA LYS A 59 -4.46 17.34 4.57
C LYS A 59 -4.13 16.18 3.64
N GLU A 60 -5.04 15.87 2.73
CA GLU A 60 -4.84 14.81 1.73
C GLU A 60 -4.02 15.33 0.54
N THR A 61 -2.75 15.64 0.79
CA THR A 61 -1.81 16.05 -0.26
C THR A 61 -0.67 15.05 -0.39
N PRO A 62 -0.03 14.97 -1.58
CA PRO A 62 1.11 14.08 -1.79
C PRO A 62 2.22 14.27 -0.77
N LEU A 63 2.54 15.52 -0.43
CA LEU A 63 3.60 15.85 0.53
C LEU A 63 3.31 15.29 1.92
N TYR A 64 2.09 15.44 2.44
CA TYR A 64 1.72 14.88 3.74
C TYR A 64 1.76 13.35 3.74
N LYS A 65 1.41 12.70 2.63
CA LYS A 65 1.54 11.25 2.49
C LYS A 65 3.02 10.83 2.53
N ILE A 66 3.88 11.49 1.78
CA ILE A 66 5.34 11.19 1.73
C ILE A 66 5.98 11.33 3.11
N ILE A 67 5.75 12.42 3.82
CA ILE A 67 6.32 12.67 5.15
C ILE A 67 5.88 11.60 6.16
N ASN A 68 4.71 11.01 5.98
CA ASN A 68 4.17 10.00 6.89
C ASN A 68 4.47 8.54 6.46
N LEU A 69 5.09 8.31 5.29
CA LEU A 69 5.51 6.97 4.87
C LEU A 69 6.46 6.27 5.86
N PRO A 70 7.49 6.94 6.44
CA PRO A 70 8.35 6.29 7.42
C PRO A 70 7.58 5.76 8.63
N LYS A 71 6.59 6.51 9.12
CA LYS A 71 5.73 6.08 10.23
C LYS A 71 4.88 4.87 9.82
N LEU A 72 4.29 4.89 8.62
CA LEU A 72 3.54 3.76 8.08
C LEU A 72 4.40 2.50 7.99
N ILE A 73 5.60 2.61 7.43
CA ILE A 73 6.57 1.51 7.28
C ILE A 73 6.98 0.96 8.66
N SER A 74 7.25 1.82 9.62
CA SER A 74 7.59 1.43 10.99
C SER A 74 6.46 0.64 11.67
N GLU A 75 5.21 1.08 11.56
CA GLU A 75 4.05 0.38 12.10
C GLU A 75 3.83 -0.99 11.44
N MET A 76 4.01 -1.07 10.13
CA MET A 76 3.95 -2.33 9.38
C MET A 76 5.09 -3.28 9.79
N PHE A 77 6.31 -2.76 9.91
CA PHE A 77 7.48 -3.53 10.34
C PHE A 77 7.27 -4.11 11.74
N ASN A 78 6.83 -3.30 12.70
CA ASN A 78 6.53 -3.76 14.06
C ASN A 78 5.46 -4.84 14.09
N PHE A 79 4.50 -4.78 13.18
CA PHE A 79 3.50 -5.85 13.05
C PHE A 79 4.09 -7.13 12.46
N LEU A 80 5.04 -7.07 11.53
CA LEU A 80 5.53 -8.22 10.77
C LEU A 80 6.79 -8.87 11.35
N LYS A 81 7.66 -8.13 12.04
CA LYS A 81 9.02 -8.54 12.44
C LYS A 81 9.12 -9.88 13.19
N ASP A 82 8.10 -10.22 13.98
CA ASP A 82 8.10 -11.44 14.81
C ASP A 82 7.57 -12.69 14.05
N SER A 83 7.34 -12.58 12.75
CA SER A 83 6.82 -13.68 11.93
C SER A 83 7.84 -14.10 10.88
N LYS A 84 8.01 -15.40 10.72
CA LYS A 84 8.89 -15.96 9.67
C LYS A 84 8.25 -15.93 8.28
N ASN A 85 6.92 -15.98 8.21
CA ASN A 85 6.15 -16.01 6.95
C ASN A 85 5.30 -14.73 6.84
N ASN A 86 5.78 -13.77 6.10
CA ASN A 86 5.12 -12.49 5.91
C ASN A 86 4.62 -12.32 4.48
N LEU A 87 3.43 -11.75 4.36
CA LEU A 87 2.87 -11.29 3.09
C LEU A 87 2.51 -9.81 3.23
N ILE A 88 2.96 -9.02 2.29
CA ILE A 88 2.64 -7.60 2.19
C ILE A 88 1.80 -7.41 0.94
N VAL A 89 0.58 -6.94 1.12
CA VAL A 89 -0.36 -6.65 0.03
C VAL A 89 -0.40 -5.14 -0.16
N ILE A 90 0.13 -4.66 -1.27
CA ILE A 90 0.14 -3.25 -1.64
C ILE A 90 -1.01 -2.99 -2.62
N GLU A 91 -1.97 -2.18 -2.20
CA GLU A 91 -3.11 -1.78 -3.03
C GLU A 91 -2.76 -0.52 -3.83
N GLY A 92 -2.60 -0.72 -5.13
CA GLY A 92 -2.07 0.27 -6.08
C GLY A 92 -3.09 1.29 -6.59
N ALA A 93 -4.10 1.66 -5.78
CA ALA A 93 -5.10 2.64 -6.16
C ALA A 93 -4.67 4.10 -5.89
N SER A 94 -3.40 4.33 -5.65
CA SER A 94 -2.79 5.65 -5.43
C SER A 94 -1.51 5.78 -6.25
N TRP A 95 -0.87 6.96 -6.20
CA TRP A 95 0.36 7.19 -6.95
C TRP A 95 1.43 6.12 -6.66
N ILE A 96 1.92 5.50 -7.72
CA ILE A 96 2.87 4.37 -7.71
C ILE A 96 4.14 4.65 -6.86
N PHE A 97 4.51 5.92 -6.70
CA PHE A 97 5.64 6.34 -5.89
C PHE A 97 5.56 5.83 -4.43
N TYR A 98 4.37 5.84 -3.83
CA TYR A 98 4.18 5.34 -2.47
C TYR A 98 4.36 3.82 -2.41
N SER A 99 3.80 3.11 -3.39
CA SER A 99 3.94 1.66 -3.52
C SER A 99 5.41 1.26 -3.72
N PHE A 100 6.14 2.02 -4.54
CA PHE A 100 7.57 1.82 -4.76
C PHE A 100 8.37 1.97 -3.46
N ILE A 101 8.15 3.04 -2.68
CA ILE A 101 8.85 3.24 -1.41
C ILE A 101 8.56 2.10 -0.43
N VAL A 102 7.30 1.70 -0.27
CA VAL A 102 6.93 0.60 0.62
C VAL A 102 7.57 -0.71 0.16
N LEU A 103 7.46 -1.06 -1.12
CA LEU A 103 8.06 -2.27 -1.68
C LEU A 103 9.57 -2.31 -1.43
N PHE A 104 10.27 -1.24 -1.79
CA PHE A 104 11.72 -1.16 -1.64
C PHE A 104 12.15 -1.23 -0.18
N SER A 105 11.44 -0.53 0.71
CA SER A 105 11.70 -0.60 2.16
C SER A 105 11.60 -2.03 2.70
N PHE A 106 10.55 -2.77 2.32
CA PHE A 106 10.37 -4.13 2.83
C PHE A 106 11.28 -5.16 2.18
N LYS A 107 11.70 -4.98 0.93
CA LYS A 107 12.79 -5.80 0.35
C LYS A 107 14.11 -5.64 1.10
N LEU A 108 14.36 -4.48 1.73
CA LEU A 108 15.53 -4.24 2.58
C LEU A 108 15.32 -4.71 4.03
N LEU A 109 14.19 -4.35 4.65
CA LEU A 109 13.93 -4.59 6.08
C LEU A 109 13.54 -6.04 6.39
N LEU A 110 12.79 -6.68 5.49
CA LEU A 110 12.29 -8.05 5.62
C LEU A 110 12.42 -8.80 4.28
N PRO A 111 13.64 -9.13 3.83
CA PRO A 111 13.90 -9.64 2.47
C PRO A 111 13.18 -10.97 2.17
N ASN A 112 12.84 -11.75 3.19
CA ASN A 112 12.09 -13.00 3.05
C ASN A 112 10.57 -12.82 2.96
N SER A 113 10.06 -11.60 3.09
CA SER A 113 8.64 -11.33 2.94
C SER A 113 8.23 -11.43 1.48
N LYS A 114 7.05 -12.01 1.24
CA LYS A 114 6.42 -11.98 -0.08
C LYS A 114 5.65 -10.67 -0.25
N ILE A 115 5.72 -10.09 -1.44
CA ILE A 115 5.04 -8.84 -1.77
C ILE A 115 4.09 -9.08 -2.94
N LEU A 116 2.81 -8.85 -2.68
CA LEU A 116 1.74 -8.86 -3.67
C LEU A 116 1.36 -7.41 -3.99
N TYR A 117 1.53 -7.01 -5.22
CA TYR A 117 1.09 -5.70 -5.72
C TYR A 117 -0.18 -5.86 -6.54
N LEU A 118 -1.24 -5.18 -6.14
CA LEU A 118 -2.55 -5.20 -6.79
C LEU A 118 -2.79 -3.84 -7.47
N SER A 119 -2.60 -3.78 -8.77
CA SER A 119 -2.87 -2.58 -9.55
C SER A 119 -4.38 -2.42 -9.78
N HIS A 120 -4.88 -1.21 -9.60
CA HIS A 120 -6.28 -0.87 -9.93
C HIS A 120 -6.40 -0.19 -11.30
N SER A 121 -5.28 0.27 -11.85
CA SER A 121 -5.18 0.90 -13.17
C SER A 121 -3.73 1.01 -13.60
N VAL A 122 -3.49 1.17 -14.88
CA VAL A 122 -2.17 1.53 -15.41
C VAL A 122 -1.98 3.02 -15.19
N GLU A 123 -1.31 3.39 -14.11
CA GLU A 123 -1.19 4.80 -13.70
C GLU A 123 -0.42 5.64 -14.72
N SER A 124 0.56 5.06 -15.40
CA SER A 124 1.30 5.76 -16.46
C SER A 124 0.39 6.21 -17.61
N GLU A 125 -0.64 5.43 -17.97
CA GLU A 125 -1.61 5.83 -19.00
C GLU A 125 -2.45 7.03 -18.55
N ILE A 126 -2.84 7.07 -17.27
CA ILE A 126 -3.55 8.21 -16.68
C ILE A 126 -2.64 9.44 -16.68
N ARG A 127 -1.39 9.30 -16.24
CA ARG A 127 -0.42 10.41 -16.18
C ARG A 127 -0.02 10.95 -17.55
N LYS A 128 -0.04 10.11 -18.57
CA LYS A 128 0.19 10.54 -19.96
C LYS A 128 -0.82 11.60 -20.41
N LYS A 129 -2.08 11.51 -19.94
CA LYS A 129 -3.15 12.45 -20.30
C LYS A 129 -3.15 13.74 -19.48
N TYR A 130 -2.78 13.64 -18.17
CA TYR A 130 -3.05 14.70 -17.19
C TYR A 130 -1.82 15.28 -16.50
N SER A 131 -0.60 14.81 -16.84
CA SER A 131 0.63 15.27 -16.19
C SER A 131 1.68 15.69 -17.21
N ASN A 132 2.70 16.43 -16.73
CA ASN A 132 3.83 16.77 -17.58
C ASN A 132 4.68 15.53 -17.92
N ILE A 133 5.53 15.67 -18.93
CA ILE A 133 6.34 14.57 -19.47
C ILE A 133 7.31 13.97 -18.43
N LEU A 134 7.80 14.76 -17.49
CA LEU A 134 8.71 14.27 -16.44
C LEU A 134 7.97 13.35 -15.45
N ILE A 135 6.80 13.78 -14.98
CA ILE A 135 5.96 12.97 -14.08
C ILE A 135 5.53 11.67 -14.79
N PHE A 136 5.14 11.73 -16.05
CA PHE A 136 4.83 10.55 -16.84
C PHE A 136 6.00 9.55 -16.92
N LYS A 137 7.20 10.05 -17.30
CA LYS A 137 8.40 9.20 -17.42
C LYS A 137 8.79 8.59 -16.07
N LEU A 138 8.73 9.36 -14.99
CA LEU A 138 8.99 8.88 -13.65
C LEU A 138 7.98 7.80 -13.24
N THR A 139 6.69 8.06 -13.44
CA THR A 139 5.63 7.08 -13.12
C THR A 139 5.85 5.77 -13.88
N LYS A 140 6.11 5.83 -15.18
CA LYS A 140 6.38 4.65 -16.01
C LYS A 140 7.63 3.88 -15.57
N PHE A 141 8.67 4.58 -15.14
CA PHE A 141 9.87 3.96 -14.58
C PHE A 141 9.56 3.23 -13.28
N LEU A 142 8.87 3.89 -12.34
CA LEU A 142 8.50 3.31 -11.04
C LEU A 142 7.53 2.12 -11.18
N GLU A 143 6.56 2.19 -12.10
CA GLU A 143 5.68 1.06 -12.42
C GLU A 143 6.48 -0.17 -12.83
N ARG A 144 7.41 -0.02 -13.78
CA ARG A 144 8.26 -1.13 -14.23
C ARG A 144 9.03 -1.76 -13.06
N TRP A 145 9.53 -0.94 -12.14
CA TRP A 145 10.24 -1.42 -10.97
C TRP A 145 9.32 -2.15 -9.99
N VAL A 146 8.14 -1.60 -9.71
CA VAL A 146 7.17 -2.25 -8.82
C VAL A 146 6.75 -3.60 -9.39
N PHE A 147 6.39 -3.67 -10.67
CA PHE A 147 6.01 -4.92 -11.35
C PHE A 147 7.16 -5.93 -11.40
N LYS A 148 8.40 -5.47 -11.58
CA LYS A 148 9.57 -6.35 -11.63
C LYS A 148 9.94 -6.95 -10.28
N TYR A 149 9.80 -6.21 -9.19
CA TYR A 149 10.28 -6.60 -7.87
C TYR A 149 9.19 -7.06 -6.90
N ALA A 150 7.92 -6.89 -7.21
CA ALA A 150 6.84 -7.60 -6.53
C ALA A 150 6.96 -9.11 -6.83
N ASP A 151 6.70 -9.95 -5.84
CA ASP A 151 6.72 -11.41 -6.05
C ASP A 151 5.51 -11.87 -6.89
N ILE A 152 4.40 -11.15 -6.78
CA ILE A 152 3.20 -11.30 -7.60
C ILE A 152 2.65 -9.91 -7.90
N SER A 153 2.26 -9.67 -9.14
CA SER A 153 1.59 -8.43 -9.56
C SER A 153 0.42 -8.73 -10.49
N THR A 154 -0.64 -7.97 -10.36
CA THR A 154 -1.87 -8.09 -11.17
C THR A 154 -2.31 -6.72 -11.67
#